data_37988e5f03748e5607188d4cf37667f6
#
_entry.id   37988e5f03748e5607188d4cf37667f6
#
_cell.length_a   1.000
_cell.length_b   1.000
_cell.length_c   1.000
_cell.angle_alpha   90.00
_cell.angle_beta   90.00
_cell.angle_gamma   90.00
#
_symmetry.space_group_name_H-M   'P 1'
#
loop_
_entity.id
_entity.type
_entity.pdbx_description
1 polymer ?
#
loop_
_entity_poly.entity_id
_entity_poly.type
_entity_poly.pdbx_seq_one_letter_code
_entity_poly.pdbx_strand_id
1 'polypeptide(L)'
;AGGSGSLESGEGTSASSGVISMRSANAGATGASGRLVFSSGSANGGNSGALYMGSGVATGGRGGMVSISVGSGTSGSGGAVSVLSGRSTVHSGGVLSLESGEGTATSSGVISIRTANSGATGASGRLVFSSGSASGGNSGALFVGSGVATGGRGGMVSISVGSGASGSGGAVSVLSGRSTVNTGGALRVPSGAGTASTSGSIVIRSANSGASGSSGMLVFSTGTSNDGNSGGLIIGSGAATGGRGGIVTISAGSGTSGM
;
A
#
# COMPACT_ATOMS: atom_id res chain seq x y z
N ALA A 1 -11.97 -6.21 -45.11
CA ALA A 1 -12.29 -6.94 -43.88
C ALA A 1 -11.13 -7.92 -43.57
N GLY A 2 -10.67 -7.97 -42.31
CA GLY A 2 -9.66 -8.93 -41.88
C GLY A 2 -10.32 -10.27 -41.50
N GLY A 3 -9.54 -11.37 -41.60
CA GLY A 3 -9.96 -12.68 -41.14
C GLY A 3 -9.72 -12.88 -39.64
N SER A 4 -10.46 -13.81 -39.02
CA SER A 4 -10.23 -14.29 -37.66
C SER A 4 -9.44 -15.59 -37.65
N GLY A 5 -8.61 -15.81 -36.63
CA GLY A 5 -7.93 -17.07 -36.37
C GLY A 5 -8.32 -17.56 -34.98
N SER A 6 -8.53 -18.87 -34.81
CA SER A 6 -8.80 -19.52 -33.51
C SER A 6 -7.81 -20.66 -33.30
N LEU A 7 -7.36 -20.83 -32.06
CA LEU A 7 -6.55 -21.97 -31.62
C LEU A 7 -7.19 -22.54 -30.36
N GLU A 8 -7.75 -23.72 -30.48
CA GLU A 8 -8.49 -24.40 -29.42
C GLU A 8 -7.93 -25.81 -29.16
N SER A 9 -7.93 -26.23 -27.91
CA SER A 9 -7.69 -27.64 -27.56
C SER A 9 -8.99 -28.46 -27.68
N GLY A 10 -8.86 -29.79 -27.73
CA GLY A 10 -10.02 -30.67 -27.77
C GLY A 10 -10.90 -30.53 -26.52
N GLU A 11 -12.22 -30.61 -26.73
CA GLU A 11 -13.24 -30.62 -25.69
C GLU A 11 -13.30 -31.98 -24.98
N GLY A 12 -13.48 -31.96 -23.66
CA GLY A 12 -13.75 -33.14 -22.86
C GLY A 12 -15.22 -33.19 -22.47
N THR A 13 -15.96 -34.17 -22.97
CA THR A 13 -17.41 -34.33 -22.70
C THR A 13 -17.72 -34.98 -21.35
N SER A 14 -16.83 -35.82 -20.82
CA SER A 14 -16.93 -36.49 -19.52
C SER A 14 -15.63 -36.57 -18.75
N ALA A 15 -14.61 -35.88 -19.22
CA ALA A 15 -13.27 -35.80 -18.62
C ALA A 15 -12.68 -34.41 -18.86
N SER A 16 -11.40 -34.23 -18.50
CA SER A 16 -10.71 -32.96 -18.71
C SER A 16 -10.50 -32.65 -20.20
N SER A 17 -10.60 -31.39 -20.58
CA SER A 17 -10.25 -30.90 -21.92
C SER A 17 -8.73 -30.92 -22.15
N GLY A 18 -8.32 -30.77 -23.41
CA GLY A 18 -6.90 -30.73 -23.79
C GLY A 18 -6.14 -29.50 -23.29
N VAL A 19 -4.83 -29.49 -23.52
CA VAL A 19 -3.91 -28.39 -23.15
C VAL A 19 -3.40 -27.70 -24.40
N ILE A 20 -3.31 -26.37 -24.37
CA ILE A 20 -2.54 -25.57 -25.32
C ILE A 20 -1.24 -25.12 -24.63
N SER A 21 -0.08 -25.45 -25.22
CA SER A 21 1.22 -25.04 -24.72
C SER A 21 1.98 -24.26 -25.80
N MET A 22 2.36 -22.99 -25.50
CA MET A 22 3.14 -22.14 -26.38
C MET A 22 4.41 -21.71 -25.68
N ARG A 23 5.58 -22.03 -26.25
CA ARG A 23 6.88 -21.68 -25.69
C ARG A 23 7.94 -21.52 -26.77
N SER A 24 8.92 -20.68 -26.53
CA SER A 24 10.17 -20.68 -27.31
C SER A 24 11.05 -21.86 -26.90
N ALA A 25 11.89 -22.32 -27.79
CA ALA A 25 12.84 -23.41 -27.50
C ALA A 25 13.90 -22.96 -26.48
N ASN A 26 14.52 -23.93 -25.83
CA ASN A 26 15.65 -23.68 -24.94
C ASN A 26 16.88 -23.23 -25.78
N ALA A 27 17.69 -22.36 -25.22
CA ALA A 27 18.98 -22.02 -25.78
C ALA A 27 20.00 -23.16 -25.53
N GLY A 28 21.04 -23.21 -26.36
CA GLY A 28 22.23 -24.01 -26.11
C GLY A 28 23.09 -23.45 -24.96
N ALA A 29 24.27 -24.02 -24.75
CA ALA A 29 25.12 -23.75 -23.59
C ALA A 29 25.55 -22.27 -23.40
N THR A 30 25.57 -21.46 -24.44
CA THR A 30 26.07 -20.05 -24.41
C THR A 30 25.08 -19.04 -24.98
N GLY A 31 23.88 -19.43 -25.37
CA GLY A 31 22.91 -18.54 -26.02
C GLY A 31 21.79 -18.09 -25.10
N ALA A 32 21.00 -17.12 -25.54
CA ALA A 32 19.73 -16.74 -24.93
C ALA A 32 18.56 -17.49 -25.59
N SER A 33 17.54 -17.87 -24.82
CA SER A 33 16.31 -18.45 -25.36
C SER A 33 15.49 -17.43 -26.15
N GLY A 34 14.59 -17.91 -27.00
CA GLY A 34 13.74 -17.06 -27.83
C GLY A 34 12.73 -16.26 -27.02
N ARG A 35 12.18 -15.23 -27.63
CA ARG A 35 11.14 -14.36 -27.08
C ARG A 35 9.75 -14.79 -27.56
N LEU A 36 8.76 -14.77 -26.68
CA LEU A 36 7.35 -14.95 -27.01
C LEU A 36 6.62 -13.60 -26.84
N VAL A 37 5.85 -13.17 -27.84
CA VAL A 37 5.15 -11.88 -27.84
C VAL A 37 3.67 -12.08 -28.10
N PHE A 38 2.84 -11.57 -27.23
CA PHE A 38 1.39 -11.44 -27.41
C PHE A 38 1.03 -9.95 -27.40
N SER A 39 0.50 -9.44 -28.48
CA SER A 39 0.08 -8.04 -28.59
C SER A 39 -1.05 -7.88 -29.58
N SER A 40 -1.92 -6.91 -29.35
CA SER A 40 -2.86 -6.41 -30.37
C SER A 40 -2.09 -5.52 -31.36
N GLY A 41 -2.64 -5.35 -32.57
CA GLY A 41 -2.11 -4.45 -33.56
C GLY A 41 -2.26 -2.97 -33.19
N SER A 42 -1.46 -2.11 -33.85
CA SER A 42 -1.61 -0.65 -33.76
C SER A 42 -2.71 -0.14 -34.70
N ALA A 43 -3.30 0.99 -34.38
CA ALA A 43 -4.26 1.70 -35.21
C ALA A 43 -3.81 3.16 -35.43
N ASN A 44 -3.89 3.66 -36.69
CA ASN A 44 -3.49 5.02 -37.03
C ASN A 44 -4.61 6.06 -36.84
N GLY A 45 -5.88 5.67 -36.99
CA GLY A 45 -7.02 6.60 -36.94
C GLY A 45 -8.18 6.09 -36.08
N GLY A 46 -8.03 5.03 -35.36
CA GLY A 46 -9.04 4.43 -34.48
C GLY A 46 -8.41 3.84 -33.22
N ASN A 47 -9.20 3.09 -32.48
CA ASN A 47 -8.72 2.41 -31.28
C ASN A 47 -7.94 1.14 -31.64
N SER A 48 -6.85 0.85 -30.93
CA SER A 48 -6.17 -0.44 -30.99
C SER A 48 -7.03 -1.54 -30.35
N GLY A 49 -6.78 -2.81 -30.73
CA GLY A 49 -7.46 -3.96 -30.13
C GLY A 49 -7.07 -4.18 -28.67
N ALA A 50 -7.88 -4.97 -27.96
CA ALA A 50 -7.60 -5.39 -26.60
C ALA A 50 -6.89 -6.76 -26.56
N LEU A 51 -6.16 -7.03 -25.49
CA LEU A 51 -5.63 -8.34 -25.14
C LEU A 51 -6.31 -8.81 -23.85
N TYR A 52 -7.01 -9.95 -23.90
CA TYR A 52 -7.67 -10.55 -22.75
C TYR A 52 -6.92 -11.81 -22.33
N MET A 53 -6.59 -11.90 -21.03
CA MET A 53 -6.00 -13.09 -20.41
C MET A 53 -6.81 -13.43 -19.15
N GLY A 54 -7.41 -14.61 -19.11
CA GLY A 54 -8.24 -15.02 -17.97
C GLY A 54 -8.40 -16.53 -17.91
N SER A 55 -8.78 -17.04 -16.76
CA SER A 55 -9.25 -18.40 -16.57
C SER A 55 -10.78 -18.47 -16.74
N GLY A 56 -11.30 -19.64 -17.09
CA GLY A 56 -12.72 -19.88 -17.23
C GLY A 56 -13.47 -19.91 -15.90
N VAL A 57 -14.78 -19.76 -15.95
CA VAL A 57 -15.70 -19.89 -14.80
C VAL A 57 -15.97 -21.34 -14.48
N ALA A 58 -16.05 -21.69 -13.21
CA ALA A 58 -16.48 -23.00 -12.72
C ALA A 58 -17.80 -22.86 -11.95
N THR A 59 -18.84 -23.63 -12.34
CA THR A 59 -20.15 -23.63 -11.67
C THR A 59 -20.23 -24.53 -10.44
N GLY A 60 -19.45 -25.59 -10.37
CA GLY A 60 -19.46 -26.54 -9.26
C GLY A 60 -18.09 -26.80 -8.62
N GLY A 61 -17.09 -25.97 -8.92
CA GLY A 61 -15.74 -26.16 -8.45
C GLY A 61 -14.99 -24.83 -8.31
N ARG A 62 -13.67 -24.89 -8.22
CA ARG A 62 -12.82 -23.69 -8.17
C ARG A 62 -12.56 -23.13 -9.57
N GLY A 63 -12.59 -21.81 -9.72
CA GLY A 63 -12.05 -21.13 -10.89
C GLY A 63 -10.56 -21.43 -11.08
N GLY A 64 -10.10 -21.39 -12.33
CA GLY A 64 -8.69 -21.57 -12.65
C GLY A 64 -7.80 -20.43 -12.15
N MET A 65 -6.49 -20.67 -12.09
CA MET A 65 -5.47 -19.69 -11.70
C MET A 65 -4.84 -19.07 -12.95
N VAL A 66 -4.61 -17.75 -12.92
CA VAL A 66 -3.68 -17.07 -13.83
C VAL A 66 -2.40 -16.76 -13.04
N SER A 67 -1.24 -17.26 -13.51
CA SER A 67 0.05 -17.04 -12.86
C SER A 67 1.03 -16.38 -13.83
N ILE A 68 1.65 -15.28 -13.39
CA ILE A 68 2.71 -14.58 -14.10
C ILE A 68 3.98 -14.67 -13.24
N SER A 69 5.01 -15.34 -13.76
CA SER A 69 6.29 -15.49 -13.07
C SER A 69 7.45 -15.22 -14.04
N VAL A 70 8.54 -14.73 -13.53
CA VAL A 70 9.79 -14.52 -14.28
C VAL A 70 10.89 -15.43 -13.76
N GLY A 71 11.83 -15.78 -14.63
CA GLY A 71 12.93 -16.66 -14.30
C GLY A 71 13.89 -16.06 -13.27
N SER A 72 14.44 -16.92 -12.42
CA SER A 72 15.52 -16.60 -11.50
C SER A 72 16.88 -16.76 -12.15
N GLY A 73 17.84 -15.93 -11.78
CA GLY A 73 19.24 -16.07 -12.18
C GLY A 73 20.06 -16.68 -11.05
N THR A 74 20.91 -17.67 -11.35
CA THR A 74 21.82 -18.29 -10.36
C THR A 74 23.13 -17.52 -10.21
N SER A 75 23.60 -16.87 -11.28
CA SER A 75 24.82 -16.06 -11.29
C SER A 75 24.59 -14.62 -11.71
N GLY A 76 23.38 -14.26 -12.09
CA GLY A 76 22.96 -12.91 -12.49
C GLY A 76 21.69 -12.49 -11.80
N SER A 77 21.25 -11.28 -12.09
CA SER A 77 19.98 -10.76 -11.56
C SER A 77 18.78 -11.57 -12.06
N GLY A 78 17.74 -11.68 -11.26
CA GLY A 78 16.45 -12.20 -11.67
C GLY A 78 15.77 -11.30 -12.71
N GLY A 79 14.81 -11.85 -13.46
CA GLY A 79 14.03 -11.09 -14.42
C GLY A 79 13.06 -10.11 -13.72
N ALA A 80 12.58 -9.11 -14.46
CA ALA A 80 11.63 -8.10 -13.97
C ALA A 80 10.21 -8.36 -14.52
N VAL A 81 9.19 -8.07 -13.69
CA VAL A 81 7.80 -7.88 -14.12
C VAL A 81 7.49 -6.40 -14.11
N SER A 82 6.97 -5.86 -15.22
CA SER A 82 6.52 -4.48 -15.33
C SER A 82 5.07 -4.43 -15.79
N VAL A 83 4.22 -3.72 -15.05
CA VAL A 83 2.80 -3.50 -15.37
C VAL A 83 2.57 -2.00 -15.45
N LEU A 84 2.24 -1.48 -16.62
CA LEU A 84 2.03 -0.06 -16.87
C LEU A 84 0.70 0.18 -17.59
N SER A 85 -0.04 1.17 -17.15
CA SER A 85 -1.20 1.69 -17.88
C SER A 85 -0.78 2.60 -19.03
N GLY A 86 -1.64 2.73 -20.04
CA GLY A 86 -1.35 3.55 -21.21
C GLY A 86 -1.23 5.04 -20.88
N ARG A 87 -0.28 5.73 -21.54
CA ARG A 87 -0.12 7.18 -21.46
C ARG A 87 -0.98 7.88 -22.49
N SER A 88 -1.56 9.00 -22.15
CA SER A 88 -2.15 9.97 -23.09
C SER A 88 -1.37 11.28 -23.05
N THR A 89 -1.27 11.96 -24.19
CA THR A 89 -0.66 13.30 -24.32
C THR A 89 -1.69 14.42 -24.32
N VAL A 90 -2.96 14.10 -24.48
CA VAL A 90 -4.06 15.08 -24.64
C VAL A 90 -5.16 14.87 -23.60
N HIS A 91 -5.44 13.62 -23.23
CA HIS A 91 -6.50 13.25 -22.27
C HIS A 91 -5.91 12.55 -21.05
N SER A 92 -6.78 12.02 -20.20
CA SER A 92 -6.36 11.23 -19.03
C SER A 92 -5.62 9.95 -19.45
N GLY A 93 -4.63 9.55 -18.68
CA GLY A 93 -3.98 8.25 -18.82
C GLY A 93 -4.90 7.10 -18.43
N GLY A 94 -4.50 5.86 -18.75
CA GLY A 94 -5.22 4.65 -18.40
C GLY A 94 -5.21 4.36 -16.89
N VAL A 95 -6.17 3.59 -16.43
CA VAL A 95 -6.28 3.13 -15.03
C VAL A 95 -5.57 1.80 -14.85
N LEU A 96 -4.90 1.59 -13.72
CA LEU A 96 -4.47 0.30 -13.21
C LEU A 96 -5.33 -0.03 -11.98
N SER A 97 -6.10 -1.13 -12.02
CA SER A 97 -6.91 -1.64 -10.90
C SER A 97 -6.42 -3.01 -10.46
N LEU A 98 -6.31 -3.22 -9.14
CA LEU A 98 -5.99 -4.49 -8.51
C LEU A 98 -7.03 -4.75 -7.42
N GLU A 99 -7.86 -5.76 -7.63
CA GLU A 99 -8.94 -6.13 -6.71
C GLU A 99 -8.87 -7.63 -6.38
N SER A 100 -9.18 -7.99 -5.15
CA SER A 100 -9.40 -9.38 -4.76
C SER A 100 -10.83 -9.80 -5.08
N GLY A 101 -11.06 -11.12 -5.18
CA GLY A 101 -12.41 -11.65 -5.42
C GLY A 101 -13.35 -11.39 -4.24
N GLU A 102 -14.60 -11.08 -4.55
CA GLU A 102 -15.68 -10.96 -3.57
C GLU A 102 -16.11 -12.34 -3.03
N GLY A 103 -16.41 -12.43 -1.75
CA GLY A 103 -17.08 -13.58 -1.13
C GLY A 103 -18.48 -13.19 -0.69
N THR A 104 -19.51 -13.66 -1.42
CA THR A 104 -20.91 -13.30 -1.16
C THR A 104 -21.48 -13.93 0.10
N ALA A 105 -21.00 -15.10 0.50
CA ALA A 105 -21.46 -15.83 1.70
C ALA A 105 -20.34 -16.04 2.73
N THR A 106 -19.12 -15.69 2.40
CA THR A 106 -17.91 -15.87 3.25
C THR A 106 -16.96 -14.70 3.07
N SER A 107 -15.72 -14.85 3.52
CA SER A 107 -14.70 -13.79 3.39
C SER A 107 -14.28 -13.55 1.94
N SER A 108 -13.98 -12.32 1.59
CA SER A 108 -13.33 -11.95 0.33
C SER A 108 -11.87 -12.43 0.27
N GLY A 109 -11.26 -12.36 -0.90
CA GLY A 109 -9.85 -12.67 -1.10
C GLY A 109 -8.92 -11.63 -0.45
N VAL A 110 -7.60 -11.88 -0.52
CA VAL A 110 -6.54 -11.03 0.02
C VAL A 110 -5.69 -10.48 -1.11
N ILE A 111 -5.30 -9.20 -1.02
CA ILE A 111 -4.21 -8.62 -1.80
C ILE A 111 -2.98 -8.52 -0.90
N SER A 112 -1.86 -9.14 -1.29
CA SER A 112 -0.59 -9.08 -0.55
C SER A 112 0.52 -8.47 -1.43
N ILE A 113 1.09 -7.35 -1.01
CA ILE A 113 2.18 -6.65 -1.72
C ILE A 113 3.35 -6.52 -0.75
N ARG A 114 4.48 -7.16 -1.07
CA ARG A 114 5.67 -7.16 -0.22
C ARG A 114 6.94 -7.32 -1.04
N THR A 115 8.05 -6.83 -0.54
CA THR A 115 9.38 -7.19 -1.05
C THR A 115 9.84 -8.52 -0.45
N ALA A 116 10.67 -9.26 -1.17
CA ALA A 116 11.26 -10.49 -0.65
C ALA A 116 12.31 -10.19 0.43
N ASN A 117 12.64 -11.20 1.22
CA ASN A 117 13.73 -11.13 2.17
C ASN A 117 15.08 -11.03 1.43
N SER A 118 16.03 -10.31 1.99
CA SER A 118 17.42 -10.34 1.52
C SER A 118 18.13 -11.63 1.95
N GLY A 119 19.25 -11.92 1.30
CA GLY A 119 20.20 -12.92 1.80
C GLY A 119 20.97 -12.43 3.06
N ALA A 120 21.96 -13.20 3.48
CA ALA A 120 22.66 -12.98 4.76
C ALA A 120 23.37 -11.61 4.90
N THR A 121 23.78 -10.97 3.82
CA THR A 121 24.58 -9.72 3.84
C THR A 121 23.93 -8.55 3.09
N GLY A 122 22.74 -8.73 2.52
CA GLY A 122 22.06 -7.70 1.73
C GLY A 122 20.96 -6.97 2.51
N ALA A 123 20.49 -5.85 1.97
CA ALA A 123 19.27 -5.19 2.41
C ALA A 123 18.06 -5.71 1.63
N SER A 124 16.89 -5.79 2.27
CA SER A 124 15.64 -6.10 1.59
C SER A 124 15.22 -4.97 0.64
N GLY A 125 14.33 -5.26 -0.31
CA GLY A 125 13.82 -4.28 -1.24
C GLY A 125 12.99 -3.19 -0.58
N ARG A 126 12.83 -2.06 -1.28
CA ARG A 126 11.98 -0.94 -0.86
C ARG A 126 10.61 -1.03 -1.55
N LEU A 127 9.55 -0.80 -0.81
CA LEU A 127 8.18 -0.65 -1.32
C LEU A 127 7.80 0.83 -1.28
N VAL A 128 7.28 1.37 -2.40
CA VAL A 128 6.91 2.80 -2.52
C VAL A 128 5.46 2.90 -2.97
N PHE A 129 4.66 3.64 -2.22
CA PHE A 129 3.32 4.09 -2.60
C PHE A 129 3.32 5.61 -2.64
N SER A 130 3.12 6.20 -3.81
CA SER A 130 3.06 7.65 -3.99
C SER A 130 2.16 8.03 -5.14
N SER A 131 1.51 9.17 -5.05
CA SER A 131 0.91 9.84 -6.21
C SER A 131 1.99 10.52 -7.06
N GLY A 132 1.71 10.75 -8.33
CA GLY A 132 2.60 11.48 -9.21
C GLY A 132 2.67 12.97 -8.87
N SER A 133 3.72 13.66 -9.34
CA SER A 133 3.84 15.10 -9.27
C SER A 133 3.02 15.78 -10.36
N ALA A 134 2.57 17.01 -10.11
CA ALA A 134 1.92 17.87 -11.07
C ALA A 134 2.71 19.18 -11.24
N SER A 135 2.93 19.63 -12.47
CA SER A 135 3.66 20.86 -12.77
C SER A 135 2.76 22.11 -12.87
N GLY A 136 1.49 21.95 -13.19
CA GLY A 136 0.56 23.07 -13.35
C GLY A 136 -0.80 22.90 -12.67
N GLY A 137 -0.99 21.85 -11.92
CA GLY A 137 -2.24 21.54 -11.21
C GLY A 137 -1.97 20.88 -9.86
N ASN A 138 -3.00 20.34 -9.25
CA ASN A 138 -2.86 19.62 -7.98
C ASN A 138 -2.31 18.20 -8.22
N SER A 139 -1.43 17.73 -7.34
CA SER A 139 -1.03 16.32 -7.29
C SER A 139 -2.20 15.44 -6.82
N GLY A 140 -2.15 14.14 -7.17
CA GLY A 140 -3.13 13.17 -6.71
C GLY A 140 -3.05 12.92 -5.21
N ALA A 141 -4.12 12.37 -4.63
CA ALA A 141 -4.17 11.93 -3.25
C ALA A 141 -3.76 10.45 -3.11
N LEU A 142 -3.26 10.08 -1.93
CA LEU A 142 -3.08 8.70 -1.49
C LEU A 142 -4.03 8.42 -0.33
N PHE A 143 -4.95 7.47 -0.51
CA PHE A 143 -5.88 7.02 0.54
C PHE A 143 -5.47 5.65 1.06
N VAL A 144 -5.31 5.52 2.38
CA VAL A 144 -5.06 4.25 3.08
C VAL A 144 -6.09 4.11 4.19
N GLY A 145 -6.98 3.15 4.06
CA GLY A 145 -8.06 2.96 5.04
C GLY A 145 -8.60 1.53 5.04
N SER A 146 -9.30 1.18 6.08
CA SER A 146 -10.13 -0.03 6.16
C SER A 146 -11.57 0.28 5.74
N GLY A 147 -12.29 -0.73 5.27
CA GLY A 147 -13.70 -0.61 4.91
C GLY A 147 -14.61 -0.45 6.13
N VAL A 148 -15.83 -0.01 5.87
CA VAL A 148 -16.90 0.11 6.88
C VAL A 148 -17.54 -1.25 7.15
N ALA A 149 -17.86 -1.55 8.39
CA ALA A 149 -18.65 -2.70 8.78
C ALA A 149 -20.03 -2.25 9.33
N THR A 150 -21.13 -2.79 8.79
CA THR A 150 -22.49 -2.45 9.22
C THR A 150 -22.96 -3.28 10.42
N GLY A 151 -22.49 -4.51 10.58
CA GLY A 151 -22.90 -5.41 11.66
C GLY A 151 -21.74 -5.96 12.51
N GLY A 152 -20.54 -5.41 12.38
CA GLY A 152 -19.36 -5.89 13.08
C GLY A 152 -18.36 -4.77 13.35
N ARG A 153 -17.11 -5.15 13.66
CA ARG A 153 -16.03 -4.19 13.86
C ARG A 153 -15.43 -3.73 12.52
N GLY A 154 -15.14 -2.44 12.40
CA GLY A 154 -14.28 -1.94 11.34
C GLY A 154 -12.88 -2.57 11.39
N GLY A 155 -12.23 -2.67 10.23
CA GLY A 155 -10.87 -3.19 10.14
C GLY A 155 -9.83 -2.25 10.77
N MET A 156 -8.66 -2.78 11.10
CA MET A 156 -7.52 -2.04 11.65
C MET A 156 -6.58 -1.59 10.52
N VAL A 157 -6.07 -0.37 10.61
CA VAL A 157 -4.88 0.08 9.88
C VAL A 157 -3.72 0.12 10.87
N SER A 158 -2.64 -0.62 10.59
CA SER A 158 -1.45 -0.68 11.43
C SER A 158 -0.21 -0.24 10.65
N ILE A 159 0.54 0.69 11.19
CA ILE A 159 1.84 1.15 10.66
C ILE A 159 2.91 0.83 11.69
N SER A 160 3.85 -0.05 11.32
CA SER A 160 4.95 -0.44 12.19
C SER A 160 6.26 -0.45 11.41
N VAL A 161 7.36 -0.21 12.10
CA VAL A 161 8.73 -0.30 11.55
C VAL A 161 9.50 -1.43 12.21
N GLY A 162 10.45 -1.99 11.49
CA GLY A 162 11.28 -3.08 11.98
C GLY A 162 12.18 -2.67 13.14
N SER A 163 12.39 -3.62 14.06
CA SER A 163 13.37 -3.52 15.13
C SER A 163 14.75 -3.97 14.65
N GLY A 164 15.82 -3.36 15.17
CA GLY A 164 17.19 -3.79 14.95
C GLY A 164 17.69 -4.62 16.15
N ALA A 165 18.29 -5.77 15.89
CA ALA A 165 18.89 -6.61 16.95
C ALA A 165 20.27 -6.11 17.37
N SER A 166 21.08 -5.61 16.43
CA SER A 166 22.43 -5.08 16.67
C SER A 166 22.59 -3.62 16.25
N GLY A 167 21.57 -3.02 15.65
CA GLY A 167 21.55 -1.62 15.21
C GLY A 167 20.30 -0.90 15.73
N SER A 168 20.20 0.36 15.40
CA SER A 168 19.02 1.17 15.77
C SER A 168 17.75 0.64 15.10
N GLY A 169 16.61 0.79 15.77
CA GLY A 169 15.30 0.56 15.19
C GLY A 169 14.99 1.57 14.07
N GLY A 170 14.06 1.22 13.19
CA GLY A 170 13.59 2.13 12.15
C GLY A 170 12.76 3.29 12.72
N ALA A 171 12.63 4.38 11.96
CA ALA A 171 11.83 5.55 12.33
C ALA A 171 10.53 5.62 11.53
N VAL A 172 9.46 6.11 12.15
CA VAL A 172 8.24 6.58 11.49
C VAL A 172 8.27 8.11 11.44
N SER A 173 8.11 8.69 10.25
CA SER A 173 8.03 10.13 10.06
C SER A 173 6.70 10.49 9.39
N VAL A 174 5.94 11.41 10.00
CA VAL A 174 4.68 11.92 9.47
C VAL A 174 4.80 13.44 9.35
N LEU A 175 4.79 13.96 8.13
CA LEU A 175 4.93 15.38 7.84
C LEU A 175 3.78 15.89 6.97
N SER A 176 3.24 17.05 7.31
CA SER A 176 2.32 17.79 6.43
C SER A 176 3.09 18.55 5.35
N GLY A 177 2.43 18.80 4.23
CA GLY A 177 3.03 19.52 3.11
C GLY A 177 3.38 20.97 3.45
N ARG A 178 4.53 21.45 2.95
CA ARG A 178 4.97 22.83 3.05
C ARG A 178 4.41 23.66 1.87
N SER A 179 4.01 24.88 2.12
CA SER A 179 3.78 25.91 1.10
C SER A 179 4.82 27.02 1.22
N THR A 180 5.21 27.62 0.10
CA THR A 180 6.10 28.79 0.05
C THR A 180 5.35 30.10 -0.12
N VAL A 181 4.06 30.03 -0.46
CA VAL A 181 3.22 31.22 -0.78
C VAL A 181 1.96 31.26 0.09
N ASN A 182 1.34 30.11 0.36
CA ASN A 182 0.10 30.00 1.11
C ASN A 182 0.32 29.25 2.43
N THR A 183 -0.77 28.96 3.14
CA THR A 183 -0.75 28.14 4.36
C THR A 183 -0.22 26.73 4.09
N GLY A 184 0.61 26.20 4.98
CA GLY A 184 1.04 24.81 4.98
C GLY A 184 -0.13 23.85 5.28
N GLY A 185 0.06 22.56 4.99
CA GLY A 185 -0.91 21.51 5.28
C GLY A 185 -1.07 21.26 6.78
N ALA A 186 -2.24 20.79 7.20
CA ALA A 186 -2.51 20.41 8.59
C ALA A 186 -2.26 18.91 8.82
N LEU A 187 -1.76 18.55 10.02
CA LEU A 187 -1.79 17.19 10.56
C LEU A 187 -2.93 17.09 11.57
N ARG A 188 -3.84 16.13 11.40
CA ARG A 188 -4.98 15.90 12.29
C ARG A 188 -4.98 14.44 12.75
N VAL A 189 -5.11 14.22 14.06
CA VAL A 189 -5.12 12.88 14.69
C VAL A 189 -6.30 12.81 15.68
N PRO A 190 -7.56 12.70 15.21
CA PRO A 190 -8.71 12.46 16.06
C PRO A 190 -8.87 10.98 16.38
N SER A 191 -9.43 10.65 17.55
CA SER A 191 -9.97 9.32 17.84
C SER A 191 -11.38 9.16 17.24
N GLY A 192 -11.87 7.91 17.16
CA GLY A 192 -13.23 7.62 16.71
C GLY A 192 -14.29 8.09 17.68
N ALA A 193 -15.40 8.67 17.18
CA ALA A 193 -16.55 9.04 17.99
C ALA A 193 -17.40 7.82 18.33
N GLY A 194 -17.95 7.77 19.56
CA GLY A 194 -19.01 6.84 19.97
C GLY A 194 -20.33 7.59 20.04
N THR A 195 -21.34 7.19 19.24
CA THR A 195 -22.64 7.85 19.21
C THR A 195 -23.58 7.36 20.34
N ALA A 196 -23.43 6.11 20.79
CA ALA A 196 -24.23 5.49 21.85
C ALA A 196 -23.38 4.96 23.01
N SER A 197 -22.06 5.17 22.97
CA SER A 197 -21.11 4.72 23.99
C SER A 197 -19.87 5.64 24.02
N THR A 198 -18.82 5.23 24.74
CA THR A 198 -17.58 6.00 24.85
C THR A 198 -16.85 6.12 23.53
N SER A 199 -16.25 7.28 23.27
CA SER A 199 -15.33 7.50 22.16
C SER A 199 -14.00 6.77 22.37
N GLY A 200 -13.21 6.67 21.30
CA GLY A 200 -11.85 6.11 21.37
C GLY A 200 -10.88 7.01 22.15
N SER A 201 -9.72 6.48 22.50
CA SER A 201 -8.62 7.21 23.13
C SER A 201 -7.47 7.48 22.15
N ILE A 202 -6.69 8.53 22.43
CA ILE A 202 -5.40 8.80 21.81
C ILE A 202 -4.33 8.62 22.88
N VAL A 203 -3.33 7.77 22.63
CA VAL A 203 -2.20 7.54 23.54
C VAL A 203 -0.89 7.87 22.83
N ILE A 204 -0.14 8.84 23.36
CA ILE A 204 1.17 9.25 22.83
C ILE A 204 2.17 9.15 23.99
N ARG A 205 3.20 8.30 23.84
CA ARG A 205 4.23 8.10 24.87
C ARG A 205 5.54 7.64 24.25
N SER A 206 6.67 7.96 24.87
CA SER A 206 7.93 7.29 24.62
C SER A 206 7.94 5.90 25.27
N ALA A 207 8.72 4.97 24.71
CA ALA A 207 8.91 3.65 25.31
C ALA A 207 9.82 3.70 26.55
N ASN A 208 9.73 2.67 27.38
CA ASN A 208 10.67 2.50 28.48
C ASN A 208 12.09 2.21 27.95
N SER A 209 13.11 2.70 28.64
CA SER A 209 14.49 2.30 28.37
C SER A 209 14.80 0.89 28.88
N GLY A 210 15.87 0.31 28.36
CA GLY A 210 16.49 -0.87 28.97
C GLY A 210 17.25 -0.52 30.28
N ALA A 211 17.93 -1.52 30.86
CA ALA A 211 18.53 -1.44 32.20
C ALA A 211 19.58 -0.32 32.41
N SER A 212 20.19 0.19 31.34
CA SER A 212 21.28 1.19 31.46
C SER A 212 21.04 2.44 30.64
N GLY A 213 19.83 2.63 30.06
CA GLY A 213 19.53 3.75 29.18
C GLY A 213 18.53 4.73 29.79
N SER A 214 18.40 5.91 29.19
CA SER A 214 17.34 6.86 29.47
C SER A 214 16.15 6.64 28.55
N SER A 215 14.92 6.85 29.03
CA SER A 215 13.73 6.85 28.19
C SER A 215 13.75 8.00 27.19
N GLY A 216 13.00 7.87 26.10
CA GLY A 216 12.89 8.91 25.10
C GLY A 216 12.16 10.15 25.61
N MET A 217 12.40 11.28 24.97
CA MET A 217 11.73 12.55 25.25
C MET A 217 10.48 12.70 24.38
N LEU A 218 9.43 13.30 24.92
CA LEU A 218 8.23 13.72 24.20
C LEU A 218 8.17 15.24 24.17
N VAL A 219 8.06 15.85 22.98
CA VAL A 219 8.06 17.32 22.81
C VAL A 219 6.76 17.76 22.16
N PHE A 220 6.06 18.68 22.78
CA PHE A 220 4.96 19.44 22.18
C PHE A 220 5.36 20.91 22.14
N SER A 221 5.54 21.47 20.94
CA SER A 221 5.91 22.86 20.76
C SER A 221 5.30 23.41 19.47
N THR A 222 5.09 24.70 19.42
CA THR A 222 4.79 25.44 18.19
C THR A 222 6.07 25.90 17.52
N GLY A 223 6.01 26.14 16.21
CA GLY A 223 7.14 26.69 15.46
C GLY A 223 7.42 28.15 15.81
N THR A 224 8.60 28.63 15.40
CA THR A 224 8.99 30.04 15.49
C THR A 224 8.41 30.85 14.32
N SER A 225 8.18 32.13 14.53
CA SER A 225 7.82 33.11 13.49
C SER A 225 8.87 34.23 13.45
N ASN A 226 9.28 34.66 12.25
CA ASN A 226 10.25 35.75 12.09
C ASN A 226 9.56 37.11 12.13
N ASP A 227 8.40 37.27 11.46
CA ASP A 227 7.73 38.56 11.27
C ASP A 227 6.25 38.58 11.72
N GLY A 228 5.76 37.52 12.32
CA GLY A 228 4.38 37.39 12.80
C GLY A 228 4.31 36.76 14.18
N ASN A 229 3.10 36.49 14.63
CA ASN A 229 2.89 35.80 15.90
C ASN A 229 3.19 34.30 15.77
N SER A 230 3.83 33.72 16.78
CA SER A 230 3.93 32.24 16.90
C SER A 230 2.55 31.64 17.22
N GLY A 231 2.40 30.31 16.91
CA GLY A 231 1.18 29.57 17.23
C GLY A 231 0.97 29.39 18.73
N GLY A 232 -0.26 29.09 19.12
CA GLY A 232 -0.60 28.72 20.49
C GLY A 232 -0.60 27.19 20.71
N LEU A 233 -0.18 26.72 21.89
CA LEU A 233 -0.38 25.36 22.39
C LEU A 233 -1.56 25.37 23.37
N ILE A 234 -2.65 24.65 23.03
CA ILE A 234 -3.87 24.61 23.84
C ILE A 234 -4.04 23.17 24.36
N ILE A 235 -4.13 23.02 25.67
CA ILE A 235 -4.37 21.73 26.35
C ILE A 235 -5.58 21.91 27.24
N GLY A 236 -6.63 21.13 27.02
CA GLY A 236 -7.85 21.21 27.80
C GLY A 236 -8.69 19.94 27.73
N SER A 237 -9.56 19.77 28.71
CA SER A 237 -10.64 18.77 28.67
C SER A 237 -11.88 19.37 28.00
N GLY A 238 -12.70 18.51 27.38
CA GLY A 238 -13.98 18.92 26.80
C GLY A 238 -15.05 19.23 27.84
N ALA A 239 -16.06 20.00 27.43
CA ALA A 239 -17.24 20.27 28.24
C ALA A 239 -18.20 19.05 28.31
N ALA A 240 -18.88 18.91 29.42
CA ALA A 240 -19.97 17.95 29.61
C ALA A 240 -21.28 18.67 29.90
N THR A 241 -22.35 18.33 29.18
CA THR A 241 -23.69 18.95 29.36
C THR A 241 -24.53 18.23 30.43
N GLY A 242 -24.31 16.94 30.66
CA GLY A 242 -25.08 16.15 31.63
C GLY A 242 -24.22 15.32 32.60
N GLY A 243 -22.94 15.63 32.71
CA GLY A 243 -22.00 14.91 33.56
C GLY A 243 -20.88 15.79 34.05
N ARG A 244 -19.77 15.17 34.51
CA ARG A 244 -18.58 15.89 34.95
C ARG A 244 -17.64 16.15 33.80
N GLY A 245 -17.03 17.34 33.74
CA GLY A 245 -15.90 17.62 32.85
C GLY A 245 -14.71 16.72 33.15
N GLY A 246 -13.88 16.47 32.15
CA GLY A 246 -12.67 15.70 32.31
C GLY A 246 -11.58 16.43 33.11
N ILE A 247 -10.55 15.71 33.52
CA ILE A 247 -9.42 16.23 34.30
C ILE A 247 -8.23 16.40 33.37
N VAL A 248 -7.46 17.50 33.54
CA VAL A 248 -6.11 17.68 33.01
C VAL A 248 -5.13 17.47 34.17
N THR A 249 -4.24 16.49 34.07
CA THR A 249 -3.22 16.22 35.08
C THR A 249 -1.84 16.33 34.47
N ILE A 250 -0.96 17.11 35.09
CA ILE A 250 0.46 17.23 34.72
C ILE A 250 1.27 16.86 35.97
N SER A 251 2.12 15.83 35.84
CA SER A 251 2.95 15.34 36.95
C SER A 251 4.39 15.14 36.52
N ALA A 252 5.32 15.36 37.43
CA ALA A 252 6.72 14.97 37.26
C ALA A 252 6.94 13.54 37.76
N GLY A 253 7.85 12.82 37.13
CA GLY A 253 8.28 11.49 37.60
C GLY A 253 9.10 11.59 38.88
N SER A 254 9.08 10.52 39.69
CA SER A 254 9.90 10.38 40.89
C SER A 254 11.15 9.56 40.60
N GLY A 255 12.29 9.97 41.14
CA GLY A 255 13.54 9.23 41.14
C GLY A 255 13.81 8.60 42.53
N THR A 256 14.40 7.40 42.56
CA THR A 256 14.78 6.73 43.81
C THR A 256 16.24 6.95 44.20
N SER A 257 17.07 7.47 43.29
CA SER A 257 18.50 7.77 43.51
C SER A 257 18.95 8.88 42.54
N GLY A 258 19.10 10.05 43.02
CA GLY A 258 19.60 11.25 42.33
C GLY A 258 18.85 12.52 42.78
N MET A 259 19.61 13.57 43.04
CA MET A 259 19.08 14.92 43.26
C MET A 259 18.74 15.54 41.90
#